data_06f527fca8798d6bb5c5bc058a2916a0
#
_entry.id   06f527fca8798d6bb5c5bc058a2916a0
#
_cell.length_a   1.000
_cell.length_b   1.000
_cell.length_c   1.000
_cell.angle_alpha   90.00
_cell.angle_beta   90.00
_cell.angle_gamma   90.00
#
_symmetry.space_group_name_H-M   'P 1'
#
loop_
_entity.id
_entity.type
_entity.pdbx_description
1 polymer ?
#
loop_
_entity_poly.entity_id
_entity_poly.type
_entity_poly.pdbx_seq_one_letter_code
_entity_poly.pdbx_strand_id
1 'polypeptide(L)'
;MKPIIIAGAGPAGCVAALRLAGQGFDVILLEALAALPTTLRASTFHPPTLDMLAQLDLAEPLIAQGLIARHYQYRDRRTGNIAEFDLAGLAADTGHPYRLQVEQWRLTQLVWKRLTEDFPNADCRFNHKVRGVHQIDGGVEVLVSGPDGEQVLEGEFLIGADGADSLVRRAVGIPFDGFTYPERFVVASTTFPLESKFERLVYVNYIADPEEWLVLLRAPTLWRILIPANPDVGDDVLMTSHEWLQDRLHHMAPHEHDYEIMHRSVYRVHQRVARHYRRQRTFLIGDAAHINNPLGGMGMNGGIHDAISLAEKIARFAANQAAADVLDQYERQRRTICVRFIQEHTQANKRFLEEKDADAQARQQDLRMRTAANPELAHAHLLKTSMIQSLRDAAVIP
;
A
#
# COMPACT_ATOMS: atom_id res chain seq x y z
N MET A 1 -5.03 -29.80 11.02
CA MET A 1 -3.98 -28.76 11.15
C MET A 1 -4.45 -27.79 12.22
N LYS A 2 -3.55 -27.24 13.07
CA LYS A 2 -3.92 -26.16 13.99
C LYS A 2 -4.32 -24.91 13.18
N PRO A 3 -5.07 -23.95 13.78
CA PRO A 3 -5.46 -22.74 13.07
C PRO A 3 -4.25 -21.91 12.64
N ILE A 4 -4.43 -21.09 11.61
CA ILE A 4 -3.47 -20.06 11.20
C ILE A 4 -3.83 -18.76 11.89
N ILE A 5 -2.92 -18.23 12.70
CA ILE A 5 -3.12 -16.98 13.43
C ILE A 5 -2.60 -15.80 12.60
N ILE A 6 -3.41 -14.75 12.46
CA ILE A 6 -3.05 -13.53 11.74
C ILE A 6 -3.15 -12.35 12.69
N ALA A 7 -2.07 -11.64 12.90
CA ALA A 7 -1.99 -10.46 13.75
C ALA A 7 -2.14 -9.18 12.91
N GLY A 8 -3.24 -8.47 13.06
CA GLY A 8 -3.59 -7.21 12.39
C GLY A 8 -4.61 -7.38 11.26
N ALA A 9 -5.72 -6.64 11.36
CA ALA A 9 -6.80 -6.60 10.36
C ALA A 9 -6.70 -5.41 9.39
N GLY A 10 -5.47 -5.02 9.03
CA GLY A 10 -5.21 -4.14 7.90
C GLY A 10 -5.48 -4.85 6.56
N PRO A 11 -5.34 -4.15 5.41
CA PRO A 11 -5.65 -4.73 4.09
C PRO A 11 -4.94 -6.06 3.81
N ALA A 12 -3.66 -6.18 4.14
CA ALA A 12 -2.90 -7.41 3.93
C ALA A 12 -3.40 -8.56 4.83
N GLY A 13 -3.61 -8.30 6.12
CA GLY A 13 -4.11 -9.32 7.05
C GLY A 13 -5.53 -9.78 6.74
N CYS A 14 -6.42 -8.85 6.40
CA CYS A 14 -7.79 -9.17 5.96
C CYS A 14 -7.78 -10.05 4.70
N VAL A 15 -7.01 -9.69 3.67
CA VAL A 15 -6.95 -10.47 2.41
C VAL A 15 -6.31 -11.84 2.66
N ALA A 16 -5.27 -11.94 3.51
CA ALA A 16 -4.68 -13.22 3.88
C ALA A 16 -5.70 -14.13 4.59
N ALA A 17 -6.45 -13.58 5.55
CA ALA A 17 -7.50 -14.30 6.26
C ALA A 17 -8.57 -14.84 5.33
N LEU A 18 -9.09 -13.99 4.44
CA LEU A 18 -10.13 -14.38 3.49
C LEU A 18 -9.64 -15.47 2.52
N ARG A 19 -8.42 -15.30 1.98
CA ARG A 19 -7.85 -16.27 1.04
C ARG A 19 -7.63 -17.63 1.70
N LEU A 20 -7.11 -17.66 2.93
CA LEU A 20 -6.86 -18.90 3.69
C LEU A 20 -8.17 -19.56 4.11
N ALA A 21 -9.13 -18.81 4.65
CA ALA A 21 -10.44 -19.33 5.02
C ALA A 21 -11.17 -19.92 3.80
N GLY A 22 -11.11 -19.26 2.64
CA GLY A 22 -11.65 -19.75 1.36
C GLY A 22 -10.94 -20.99 0.84
N GLN A 23 -9.73 -21.31 1.29
CA GLN A 23 -9.00 -22.54 1.01
C GLN A 23 -9.27 -23.65 2.05
N GLY A 24 -10.15 -23.41 3.03
CA GLY A 24 -10.58 -24.37 4.02
C GLY A 24 -9.71 -24.44 5.29
N PHE A 25 -8.80 -23.48 5.48
CA PHE A 25 -8.02 -23.40 6.74
C PHE A 25 -8.85 -22.75 7.84
N ASP A 26 -8.68 -23.24 9.08
CA ASP A 26 -9.15 -22.52 10.27
C ASP A 26 -8.24 -21.29 10.48
N VAL A 27 -8.84 -20.11 10.59
CA VAL A 27 -8.12 -18.82 10.70
C VAL A 27 -8.56 -18.10 11.96
N ILE A 28 -7.62 -17.55 12.72
CA ILE A 28 -7.86 -16.60 13.81
C ILE A 28 -7.28 -15.26 13.40
N LEU A 29 -8.15 -14.28 13.09
CA LEU A 29 -7.75 -12.90 12.74
C LEU A 29 -7.88 -12.00 13.97
N LEU A 30 -6.76 -11.47 14.43
CA LEU A 30 -6.67 -10.61 15.62
C LEU A 30 -6.50 -9.15 15.23
N GLU A 31 -7.34 -8.28 15.78
CA GLU A 31 -7.21 -6.83 15.66
C GLU A 31 -7.09 -6.21 17.06
N ALA A 32 -6.08 -5.40 17.27
CA ALA A 32 -5.81 -4.76 18.56
C ALA A 32 -6.80 -3.65 18.90
N LEU A 33 -7.41 -3.04 17.89
CA LEU A 33 -8.42 -1.99 18.07
C LEU A 33 -9.80 -2.57 18.33
N ALA A 34 -10.69 -1.74 18.84
CA ALA A 34 -12.09 -2.10 19.10
C ALA A 34 -12.95 -2.18 17.83
N ALA A 35 -12.46 -1.64 16.71
CA ALA A 35 -13.11 -1.65 15.41
C ALA A 35 -12.08 -1.41 14.30
N LEU A 36 -12.43 -1.71 13.06
CA LEU A 36 -11.61 -1.38 11.91
C LEU A 36 -11.45 0.14 11.77
N PRO A 37 -10.21 0.65 11.61
CA PRO A 37 -9.99 2.08 11.47
C PRO A 37 -10.51 2.59 10.12
N THR A 38 -11.19 3.74 10.12
CA THR A 38 -11.67 4.45 8.93
C THR A 38 -10.77 5.63 8.54
N THR A 39 -9.54 5.66 9.03
CA THR A 39 -8.57 6.72 8.75
C THR A 39 -8.16 6.76 7.29
N LEU A 40 -8.00 7.96 6.74
CA LEU A 40 -7.59 8.19 5.36
C LEU A 40 -6.09 7.89 5.20
N ARG A 41 -5.77 6.67 4.78
CA ARG A 41 -4.41 6.23 4.44
C ARG A 41 -4.27 6.04 2.93
N ALA A 42 -3.86 4.85 2.45
CA ALA A 42 -3.81 4.55 1.02
C ALA A 42 -5.20 4.60 0.36
N SER A 43 -5.24 4.99 -0.91
CA SER A 43 -6.48 5.09 -1.69
C SER A 43 -6.33 4.67 -3.15
N THR A 44 -5.18 4.13 -3.55
CA THR A 44 -4.94 3.73 -4.94
C THR A 44 -4.75 2.22 -5.03
N PHE A 45 -5.65 1.54 -5.73
CA PHE A 45 -5.51 0.13 -6.08
C PHE A 45 -5.00 0.02 -7.52
N HIS A 46 -3.96 -0.79 -7.70
CA HIS A 46 -3.36 -1.05 -9.00
C HIS A 46 -4.05 -2.19 -9.76
N PRO A 47 -3.93 -2.24 -11.09
CA PRO A 47 -4.53 -3.27 -11.95
C PRO A 47 -4.42 -4.71 -11.42
N PRO A 48 -3.22 -5.26 -11.16
CA PRO A 48 -3.11 -6.66 -10.73
C PRO A 48 -3.66 -6.91 -9.32
N THR A 49 -3.72 -5.89 -8.47
CA THR A 49 -4.39 -6.00 -7.18
C THR A 49 -5.90 -6.18 -7.34
N LEU A 50 -6.50 -5.46 -8.30
CA LEU A 50 -7.92 -5.63 -8.63
C LEU A 50 -8.18 -7.01 -9.23
N ASP A 51 -7.28 -7.53 -10.09
CA ASP A 51 -7.39 -8.90 -10.61
C ASP A 51 -7.34 -9.94 -9.48
N MET A 52 -6.47 -9.77 -8.48
CA MET A 52 -6.42 -10.64 -7.31
C MET A 52 -7.68 -10.52 -6.45
N LEU A 53 -8.19 -9.31 -6.25
CA LEU A 53 -9.43 -9.08 -5.50
C LEU A 53 -10.66 -9.63 -6.25
N ALA A 54 -10.65 -9.64 -7.59
CA ALA A 54 -11.70 -10.26 -8.40
C ALA A 54 -11.79 -11.77 -8.17
N GLN A 55 -10.65 -12.45 -7.98
CA GLN A 55 -10.63 -13.88 -7.62
C GLN A 55 -11.23 -14.17 -6.22
N LEU A 56 -11.42 -13.14 -5.43
CA LEU A 56 -12.04 -13.18 -4.11
C LEU A 56 -13.45 -12.54 -4.10
N ASP A 57 -14.05 -12.25 -5.25
CA ASP A 57 -15.33 -11.54 -5.43
C ASP A 57 -15.39 -10.19 -4.70
N LEU A 58 -14.25 -9.50 -4.56
CA LEU A 58 -14.14 -8.22 -3.87
C LEU A 58 -13.98 -7.03 -4.83
N ALA A 59 -13.57 -7.27 -6.09
CA ALA A 59 -13.29 -6.18 -7.02
C ALA A 59 -14.54 -5.36 -7.33
N GLU A 60 -15.62 -6.00 -7.78
CA GLU A 60 -16.87 -5.31 -8.15
C GLU A 60 -17.48 -4.49 -7.00
N PRO A 61 -17.68 -5.04 -5.77
CA PRO A 61 -18.20 -4.24 -4.67
C PRO A 61 -17.26 -3.11 -4.22
N LEU A 62 -15.96 -3.24 -4.48
CA LEU A 62 -15.00 -2.17 -4.18
C LEU A 62 -15.02 -1.09 -5.28
N ILE A 63 -15.08 -1.49 -6.56
CA ILE A 63 -15.16 -0.60 -7.72
C ILE A 63 -16.43 0.27 -7.63
N ALA A 64 -17.56 -0.31 -7.23
CA ALA A 64 -18.82 0.41 -7.04
C ALA A 64 -18.72 1.56 -6.00
N GLN A 65 -17.72 1.55 -5.14
CA GLN A 65 -17.49 2.56 -4.11
C GLN A 65 -16.37 3.56 -4.46
N GLY A 66 -15.69 3.37 -5.59
CA GLY A 66 -14.51 4.14 -5.97
C GLY A 66 -14.64 4.90 -7.28
N LEU A 67 -13.54 5.51 -7.68
CA LEU A 67 -13.40 6.21 -8.95
C LEU A 67 -12.40 5.48 -9.84
N ILE A 68 -12.80 5.17 -11.06
CA ILE A 68 -11.93 4.57 -12.08
C ILE A 68 -11.01 5.65 -12.65
N ALA A 69 -9.73 5.56 -12.34
CA ALA A 69 -8.69 6.41 -12.88
C ALA A 69 -8.02 5.73 -14.07
N ARG A 70 -8.50 6.04 -15.28
CA ARG A 70 -7.96 5.49 -16.54
C ARG A 70 -6.60 6.08 -16.89
N HIS A 71 -6.35 7.33 -16.46
CA HIS A 71 -5.14 8.08 -16.76
C HIS A 71 -4.43 8.49 -15.48
N TYR A 72 -3.11 8.67 -15.59
CA TYR A 72 -2.34 9.41 -14.62
C TYR A 72 -1.33 10.31 -15.34
N GLN A 73 -0.88 11.37 -14.65
CA GLN A 73 -0.03 12.40 -15.25
C GLN A 73 1.23 12.62 -14.41
N TYR A 74 2.33 12.87 -15.12
CA TYR A 74 3.48 13.60 -14.61
C TYR A 74 3.41 15.03 -15.20
N ARG A 75 3.40 16.02 -14.32
CA ARG A 75 3.26 17.42 -14.68
C ARG A 75 4.51 18.18 -14.22
N ASP A 76 4.90 19.18 -14.97
CA ASP A 76 5.90 20.16 -14.55
C ASP A 76 5.18 21.47 -14.25
N ARG A 77 5.33 21.97 -13.02
CA ARG A 77 4.60 23.15 -12.55
C ARG A 77 5.07 24.43 -13.23
N ARG A 78 6.36 24.54 -13.56
CA ARG A 78 6.96 25.75 -14.15
C ARG A 78 6.74 25.85 -15.66
N THR A 79 6.86 24.73 -16.37
CA THR A 79 6.75 24.71 -17.84
C THR A 79 5.34 24.39 -18.32
N GLY A 80 4.46 23.87 -17.43
CA GLY A 80 3.13 23.39 -17.80
C GLY A 80 3.13 22.08 -18.59
N ASN A 81 4.29 21.46 -18.84
CA ASN A 81 4.40 20.22 -19.59
C ASN A 81 3.66 19.08 -18.87
N ILE A 82 2.93 18.27 -19.64
CA ILE A 82 2.16 17.13 -19.14
C ILE A 82 2.55 15.88 -19.93
N ALA A 83 3.04 14.85 -19.23
CA ALA A 83 3.17 13.50 -19.74
C ALA A 83 2.02 12.65 -19.17
N GLU A 84 1.05 12.29 -20.01
CA GLU A 84 -0.13 11.54 -19.65
C GLU A 84 -0.02 10.09 -20.11
N PHE A 85 -0.36 9.16 -19.23
CA PHE A 85 -0.35 7.72 -19.49
C PHE A 85 -1.76 7.16 -19.40
N ASP A 86 -2.23 6.55 -20.49
CA ASP A 86 -3.51 5.85 -20.55
C ASP A 86 -3.30 4.37 -20.20
N LEU A 87 -3.91 3.94 -19.08
CA LEU A 87 -3.84 2.55 -18.62
C LEU A 87 -4.59 1.57 -19.52
N ALA A 88 -5.42 2.03 -20.46
CA ALA A 88 -6.02 1.18 -21.49
C ALA A 88 -4.96 0.42 -22.31
N GLY A 89 -3.73 0.94 -22.39
CA GLY A 89 -2.58 0.23 -22.96
C GLY A 89 -2.22 -1.10 -22.29
N LEU A 90 -2.80 -1.41 -21.12
CA LEU A 90 -2.64 -2.68 -20.40
C LEU A 90 -3.79 -3.68 -20.61
N ALA A 91 -4.72 -3.42 -21.52
CA ALA A 91 -5.91 -4.26 -21.70
C ALA A 91 -5.61 -5.73 -22.07
N ALA A 92 -4.42 -6.01 -22.64
CA ALA A 92 -3.97 -7.37 -22.91
C ALA A 92 -3.30 -8.06 -21.68
N ASP A 93 -3.00 -7.32 -20.61
CA ASP A 93 -2.20 -7.78 -19.47
C ASP A 93 -3.02 -7.94 -18.19
N THR A 94 -4.21 -7.33 -18.11
CA THR A 94 -5.05 -7.30 -16.90
C THR A 94 -6.53 -7.16 -17.28
N GLY A 95 -7.41 -7.72 -16.45
CA GLY A 95 -8.86 -7.51 -16.55
C GLY A 95 -9.30 -6.10 -16.10
N HIS A 96 -8.41 -5.36 -15.41
CA HIS A 96 -8.70 -4.04 -14.83
C HIS A 96 -7.67 -3.00 -15.32
N PRO A 97 -7.68 -2.58 -16.60
CA PRO A 97 -6.68 -1.66 -17.15
C PRO A 97 -6.91 -0.22 -16.67
N TYR A 98 -6.94 -0.02 -15.36
CA TYR A 98 -7.10 1.28 -14.68
C TYR A 98 -6.62 1.17 -13.22
N ARG A 99 -6.42 2.31 -12.57
CA ARG A 99 -6.31 2.39 -11.11
C ARG A 99 -7.67 2.69 -10.51
N LEU A 100 -7.98 2.07 -9.39
CA LEU A 100 -9.18 2.42 -8.63
C LEU A 100 -8.77 3.36 -7.48
N GLN A 101 -9.44 4.50 -7.40
CA GLN A 101 -9.27 5.46 -6.31
C GLN A 101 -10.41 5.28 -5.31
N VAL A 102 -10.10 4.64 -4.19
CA VAL A 102 -11.03 4.37 -3.10
C VAL A 102 -10.23 4.16 -1.80
N GLU A 103 -10.75 4.60 -0.68
CA GLU A 103 -10.06 4.50 0.60
C GLU A 103 -9.88 3.03 1.03
N GLN A 104 -8.68 2.66 1.49
CA GLN A 104 -8.33 1.29 1.87
C GLN A 104 -9.24 0.65 2.92
N TRP A 105 -9.83 1.45 3.82
CA TRP A 105 -10.71 0.97 4.87
C TRP A 105 -12.01 0.35 4.31
N ARG A 106 -12.43 0.73 3.13
CA ARG A 106 -13.58 0.11 2.46
C ARG A 106 -13.31 -1.34 2.10
N LEU A 107 -12.10 -1.65 1.65
CA LEU A 107 -11.67 -3.04 1.44
C LEU A 107 -11.70 -3.84 2.74
N THR A 108 -11.13 -3.31 3.83
CA THR A 108 -11.09 -4.05 5.10
C THR A 108 -12.49 -4.30 5.64
N GLN A 109 -13.43 -3.36 5.50
CA GLN A 109 -14.82 -3.58 5.88
C GLN A 109 -15.52 -4.65 5.03
N LEU A 110 -15.33 -4.63 3.70
CA LEU A 110 -15.87 -5.66 2.82
C LEU A 110 -15.35 -7.06 3.17
N VAL A 111 -14.04 -7.17 3.40
CA VAL A 111 -13.42 -8.46 3.77
C VAL A 111 -13.89 -8.92 5.14
N TRP A 112 -13.90 -8.04 6.14
CA TRP A 112 -14.35 -8.39 7.50
C TRP A 112 -15.79 -8.91 7.50
N LYS A 113 -16.68 -8.19 6.80
CA LYS A 113 -18.06 -8.61 6.64
C LYS A 113 -18.16 -10.03 6.07
N ARG A 114 -17.46 -10.30 4.96
CA ARG A 114 -17.44 -11.63 4.34
C ARG A 114 -16.88 -12.71 5.26
N LEU A 115 -15.78 -12.42 5.96
CA LEU A 115 -15.21 -13.39 6.91
C LEU A 115 -16.19 -13.80 7.99
N THR A 116 -16.94 -12.84 8.53
CA THR A 116 -17.88 -13.09 9.63
C THR A 116 -19.21 -13.67 9.19
N GLU A 117 -19.65 -13.40 7.96
CA GLU A 117 -20.95 -13.88 7.43
C GLU A 117 -20.80 -15.22 6.68
N ASP A 118 -19.73 -15.42 5.89
CA ASP A 118 -19.64 -16.50 4.92
C ASP A 118 -18.66 -17.63 5.34
N PHE A 119 -17.76 -17.36 6.32
CA PHE A 119 -16.69 -18.28 6.66
C PHE A 119 -16.72 -18.73 8.14
N PRO A 120 -17.42 -19.81 8.48
CA PRO A 120 -17.50 -20.31 9.86
C PRO A 120 -16.14 -20.81 10.41
N ASN A 121 -15.17 -21.05 9.54
CA ASN A 121 -13.78 -21.37 9.89
C ASN A 121 -12.88 -20.15 10.10
N ALA A 122 -13.44 -18.93 10.11
CA ALA A 122 -12.74 -17.69 10.40
C ALA A 122 -13.22 -17.09 11.74
N ASP A 123 -12.35 -17.07 12.73
CA ASP A 123 -12.58 -16.44 14.03
C ASP A 123 -11.95 -15.04 14.04
N CYS A 124 -12.77 -14.00 13.93
CA CYS A 124 -12.34 -12.61 13.83
C CYS A 124 -12.55 -11.89 15.17
N ARG A 125 -11.45 -11.41 15.78
CA ARG A 125 -11.47 -10.85 17.13
C ARG A 125 -10.95 -9.43 17.19
N PHE A 126 -11.79 -8.48 17.62
CA PHE A 126 -11.37 -7.14 18.03
C PHE A 126 -10.86 -7.10 19.47
N ASN A 127 -10.15 -6.05 19.84
CA ASN A 127 -9.53 -5.87 21.16
C ASN A 127 -8.57 -7.00 21.54
N HIS A 128 -7.97 -7.68 20.56
CA HIS A 128 -7.01 -8.76 20.79
C HIS A 128 -5.63 -8.34 20.27
N LYS A 129 -4.72 -8.06 21.19
CA LYS A 129 -3.37 -7.57 20.87
C LYS A 129 -2.32 -8.63 21.16
N VAL A 130 -1.53 -8.99 20.14
CA VAL A 130 -0.36 -9.86 20.32
C VAL A 130 0.63 -9.20 21.27
N ARG A 131 1.14 -9.96 22.23
CA ARG A 131 2.11 -9.56 23.25
C ARG A 131 3.43 -10.32 23.19
N GLY A 132 3.40 -11.56 22.70
CA GLY A 132 4.58 -12.40 22.58
C GLY A 132 4.39 -13.52 21.57
N VAL A 133 5.49 -14.09 21.12
CA VAL A 133 5.53 -15.19 20.15
C VAL A 133 6.58 -16.19 20.59
N HIS A 134 6.21 -17.46 20.74
CA HIS A 134 7.12 -18.55 21.00
C HIS A 134 7.00 -19.62 19.91
N GLN A 135 8.13 -19.98 19.33
CA GLN A 135 8.18 -21.09 18.39
C GLN A 135 8.19 -22.39 19.17
N ILE A 136 7.29 -23.31 18.85
CA ILE A 136 7.21 -24.65 19.45
C ILE A 136 7.41 -25.72 18.38
N ASP A 137 7.62 -26.95 18.80
CA ASP A 137 7.72 -28.03 17.82
C ASP A 137 6.39 -28.21 17.05
N GLY A 138 6.49 -28.13 15.72
CA GLY A 138 5.33 -28.23 14.83
C GLY A 138 4.36 -27.05 14.85
N GLY A 139 4.67 -25.90 15.50
CA GLY A 139 3.73 -24.78 15.56
C GLY A 139 4.28 -23.50 16.17
N VAL A 140 3.37 -22.65 16.60
CA VAL A 140 3.66 -21.39 17.29
C VAL A 140 2.65 -21.14 18.40
N GLU A 141 3.14 -20.64 19.53
CA GLU A 141 2.32 -20.08 20.63
C GLU A 141 2.36 -18.56 20.55
N VAL A 142 1.19 -17.95 20.64
CA VAL A 142 1.01 -16.50 20.57
C VAL A 142 0.34 -16.04 21.87
N LEU A 143 1.06 -15.24 22.65
CA LEU A 143 0.50 -14.57 23.83
C LEU A 143 -0.32 -13.38 23.35
N VAL A 144 -1.58 -13.33 23.74
CA VAL A 144 -2.56 -12.32 23.32
C VAL A 144 -3.23 -11.72 24.54
N SER A 145 -3.29 -10.39 24.62
CA SER A 145 -4.17 -9.71 25.58
C SER A 145 -5.50 -9.40 24.92
N GLY A 146 -6.59 -9.84 25.55
CA GLY A 146 -7.97 -9.62 25.12
C GLY A 146 -8.84 -9.01 26.22
N PRO A 147 -10.16 -8.83 25.97
CA PRO A 147 -11.10 -8.31 26.97
C PRO A 147 -11.14 -9.11 28.27
N ASP A 148 -10.96 -10.44 28.17
CA ASP A 148 -11.01 -11.38 29.31
C ASP A 148 -9.64 -11.62 29.95
N GLY A 149 -8.62 -10.83 29.58
CA GLY A 149 -7.26 -10.96 30.09
C GLY A 149 -6.28 -11.54 29.06
N GLU A 150 -5.17 -12.08 29.57
CA GLU A 150 -4.14 -12.70 28.73
C GLU A 150 -4.46 -14.18 28.48
N GLN A 151 -4.23 -14.60 27.23
CA GLN A 151 -4.40 -15.98 26.80
C GLN A 151 -3.28 -16.39 25.86
N VAL A 152 -3.00 -17.68 25.78
CA VAL A 152 -2.07 -18.26 24.81
C VAL A 152 -2.89 -18.98 23.74
N LEU A 153 -2.67 -18.58 22.48
CA LEU A 153 -3.25 -19.25 21.32
C LEU A 153 -2.18 -20.09 20.64
N GLU A 154 -2.52 -21.34 20.32
CA GLU A 154 -1.65 -22.22 19.53
C GLU A 154 -2.07 -22.20 18.06
N GLY A 155 -1.10 -22.09 17.16
CA GLY A 155 -1.31 -22.12 15.71
C GLY A 155 -0.31 -22.98 14.96
N GLU A 156 -0.68 -23.38 13.75
CA GLU A 156 0.25 -24.00 12.80
C GLU A 156 1.25 -22.97 12.29
N PHE A 157 0.75 -21.78 11.96
CA PHE A 157 1.50 -20.63 11.49
C PHE A 157 1.01 -19.34 12.15
N LEU A 158 1.92 -18.37 12.29
CA LEU A 158 1.61 -16.98 12.61
C LEU A 158 1.96 -16.08 11.42
N ILE A 159 1.02 -15.24 11.02
CA ILE A 159 1.23 -14.20 10.02
C ILE A 159 1.19 -12.83 10.69
N GLY A 160 2.33 -12.14 10.74
CA GLY A 160 2.44 -10.77 11.21
C GLY A 160 2.03 -9.79 10.10
N ALA A 161 0.86 -9.19 10.26
CA ALA A 161 0.28 -8.12 9.44
C ALA A 161 0.02 -6.86 10.28
N ASP A 162 0.74 -6.72 11.40
CA ASP A 162 0.54 -5.77 12.50
C ASP A 162 1.23 -4.41 12.27
N GLY A 163 1.53 -4.09 11.01
CA GLY A 163 1.94 -2.78 10.56
C GLY A 163 3.43 -2.47 10.77
N ALA A 164 3.81 -1.23 10.51
CA ALA A 164 5.21 -0.78 10.49
C ALA A 164 5.92 -0.99 11.83
N ASP A 165 5.22 -0.80 12.95
CA ASP A 165 5.73 -1.06 14.32
C ASP A 165 5.40 -2.49 14.78
N SER A 166 5.56 -3.47 13.89
CA SER A 166 5.21 -4.86 14.13
C SER A 166 5.85 -5.43 15.40
N LEU A 167 5.02 -5.87 16.33
CA LEU A 167 5.46 -6.64 17.49
C LEU A 167 5.88 -8.05 17.06
N VAL A 168 5.14 -8.66 16.14
CA VAL A 168 5.46 -10.00 15.63
C VAL A 168 6.87 -10.03 15.08
N ARG A 169 7.25 -9.07 14.21
CA ARG A 169 8.60 -8.96 13.64
C ARG A 169 9.65 -8.86 14.74
N ARG A 170 9.45 -8.00 15.75
CA ARG A 170 10.38 -7.83 16.86
C ARG A 170 10.49 -9.06 17.75
N ALA A 171 9.36 -9.68 18.06
CA ALA A 171 9.31 -10.86 18.93
C ALA A 171 10.09 -12.06 18.36
N VAL A 172 10.09 -12.22 17.03
CA VAL A 172 10.88 -13.25 16.36
C VAL A 172 12.31 -12.81 15.98
N GLY A 173 12.73 -11.62 16.41
CA GLY A 173 14.10 -11.12 16.24
C GLY A 173 14.48 -10.77 14.80
N ILE A 174 13.53 -10.36 13.95
CA ILE A 174 13.82 -9.96 12.56
C ILE A 174 14.13 -8.45 12.50
N PRO A 175 15.34 -8.04 12.07
CA PRO A 175 15.70 -6.64 11.88
C PRO A 175 14.89 -5.98 10.78
N PHE A 176 14.67 -4.65 10.90
CA PHE A 176 13.96 -3.83 9.92
C PHE A 176 14.93 -2.80 9.32
N ASP A 177 15.63 -3.21 8.27
CA ASP A 177 16.72 -2.46 7.67
C ASP A 177 16.20 -1.34 6.77
N GLY A 178 16.92 -0.22 6.74
CA GLY A 178 16.59 0.94 5.90
C GLY A 178 16.81 2.26 6.62
N PHE A 179 16.10 3.29 6.17
CA PHE A 179 16.26 4.65 6.67
C PHE A 179 14.91 5.38 6.78
N THR A 180 14.96 6.56 7.38
CA THR A 180 13.86 7.51 7.45
C THR A 180 14.27 8.75 6.66
N TYR A 181 13.41 9.23 5.79
CA TYR A 181 13.65 10.49 5.08
C TYR A 181 13.66 11.66 6.08
N PRO A 182 14.49 12.68 5.85
CA PRO A 182 14.53 13.85 6.73
C PRO A 182 13.24 14.66 6.67
N GLU A 183 12.66 14.83 5.47
CA GLU A 183 11.41 15.55 5.29
C GLU A 183 10.21 14.77 5.78
N ARG A 184 9.16 15.50 6.10
CA ARG A 184 7.83 14.98 6.41
C ARG A 184 6.91 15.14 5.21
N PHE A 185 5.85 14.35 5.16
CA PHE A 185 4.80 14.52 4.16
C PHE A 185 3.51 14.93 4.86
N VAL A 186 2.99 16.07 4.44
CA VAL A 186 1.69 16.58 4.89
C VAL A 186 0.65 16.15 3.88
N VAL A 187 -0.47 15.64 4.36
CA VAL A 187 -1.65 15.37 3.54
C VAL A 187 -2.75 16.29 3.99
N ALA A 188 -3.21 17.14 3.07
CA ALA A 188 -4.44 17.88 3.19
C ALA A 188 -5.51 17.27 2.30
N SER A 189 -6.76 17.26 2.73
CA SER A 189 -7.89 16.79 1.93
C SER A 189 -8.97 17.85 1.88
N THR A 190 -9.45 18.18 0.65
CA THR A 190 -10.44 19.23 0.42
C THR A 190 -11.54 18.74 -0.52
N THR A 191 -12.74 19.26 -0.34
CA THR A 191 -13.87 19.08 -1.26
C THR A 191 -13.81 20.02 -2.46
N PHE A 192 -12.90 21.01 -2.43
CA PHE A 192 -12.75 21.98 -3.50
C PHE A 192 -12.44 21.29 -4.85
N PRO A 193 -13.14 21.65 -5.94
CA PRO A 193 -12.97 21.03 -7.26
C PRO A 193 -11.66 21.55 -7.91
N LEU A 194 -10.52 20.92 -7.63
CA LEU A 194 -9.21 21.32 -8.15
C LEU A 194 -9.16 21.30 -9.68
N GLU A 195 -9.99 20.50 -10.34
CA GLU A 195 -10.17 20.48 -11.79
C GLU A 195 -10.59 21.83 -12.38
N SER A 196 -11.13 22.72 -11.57
CA SER A 196 -11.44 24.11 -11.98
C SER A 196 -10.21 25.02 -12.04
N LYS A 197 -9.11 24.60 -11.45
CA LYS A 197 -7.87 25.38 -11.33
C LYS A 197 -6.71 24.84 -12.19
N PHE A 198 -6.80 23.58 -12.59
CA PHE A 198 -5.75 22.94 -13.38
C PHE A 198 -6.30 22.47 -14.72
N GLU A 199 -5.70 22.86 -15.79
CA GLU A 199 -6.05 22.37 -17.12
C GLU A 199 -5.82 20.86 -17.21
N ARG A 200 -6.79 20.11 -17.75
CA ARG A 200 -6.74 18.67 -18.00
C ARG A 200 -6.32 17.83 -16.77
N LEU A 201 -6.76 18.20 -15.57
CA LEU A 201 -6.46 17.45 -14.36
C LEU A 201 -7.14 16.08 -14.41
N VAL A 202 -6.38 15.00 -14.20
CA VAL A 202 -6.88 13.63 -14.05
C VAL A 202 -6.91 13.22 -12.57
N TYR A 203 -7.34 12.00 -12.24
CA TYR A 203 -7.50 11.60 -10.84
C TYR A 203 -6.19 11.30 -10.10
N VAL A 204 -5.08 11.13 -10.83
CA VAL A 204 -3.75 10.86 -10.25
C VAL A 204 -2.72 11.74 -10.93
N ASN A 205 -2.13 12.68 -10.20
CA ASN A 205 -1.18 13.63 -10.74
C ASN A 205 0.06 13.74 -9.85
N TYR A 206 1.23 13.62 -10.47
CA TYR A 206 2.54 13.87 -9.89
C TYR A 206 3.06 15.18 -10.46
N ILE A 207 3.17 16.21 -9.65
CA ILE A 207 3.52 17.57 -10.07
C ILE A 207 4.94 17.87 -9.59
N ALA A 208 5.89 17.88 -10.51
CA ALA A 208 7.28 18.19 -10.22
C ALA A 208 7.45 19.70 -10.04
N ASP A 209 8.16 20.06 -8.99
CA ASP A 209 8.58 21.42 -8.70
C ASP A 209 9.81 21.37 -7.79
N PRO A 210 10.91 22.12 -8.08
CA PRO A 210 12.12 22.07 -7.27
C PRO A 210 11.97 22.64 -5.87
N GLU A 211 10.96 23.47 -5.63
CA GLU A 211 10.69 24.10 -4.34
C GLU A 211 9.62 23.33 -3.58
N GLU A 212 8.51 23.00 -4.25
CA GLU A 212 7.37 22.35 -3.62
C GLU A 212 6.63 21.45 -4.61
N TRP A 213 7.11 20.22 -4.79
CA TRP A 213 6.40 19.24 -5.57
C TRP A 213 5.09 18.78 -4.87
N LEU A 214 4.13 18.31 -5.66
CA LEU A 214 2.83 17.90 -5.14
C LEU A 214 2.39 16.55 -5.74
N VAL A 215 1.57 15.81 -4.98
CA VAL A 215 0.78 14.73 -5.56
C VAL A 215 -0.70 15.00 -5.28
N LEU A 216 -1.50 15.02 -6.35
CA LEU A 216 -2.94 15.22 -6.26
C LEU A 216 -3.64 13.92 -6.59
N LEU A 217 -4.43 13.41 -5.65
CA LEU A 217 -5.19 12.17 -5.78
C LEU A 217 -6.68 12.47 -5.57
N ARG A 218 -7.52 12.17 -6.55
CA ARG A 218 -8.97 12.24 -6.41
C ARG A 218 -9.47 10.98 -5.70
N ALA A 219 -10.16 11.15 -4.60
CA ALA A 219 -10.98 10.13 -3.95
C ALA A 219 -12.46 10.43 -4.20
N PRO A 220 -13.41 9.52 -3.92
CA PRO A 220 -14.81 9.71 -4.29
C PRO A 220 -15.42 11.05 -3.90
N THR A 221 -15.08 11.58 -2.73
CA THR A 221 -15.71 12.79 -2.18
C THR A 221 -14.75 13.98 -2.06
N LEU A 222 -13.43 13.78 -2.26
CA LEU A 222 -12.43 14.81 -1.98
C LEU A 222 -11.18 14.67 -2.83
N TRP A 223 -10.42 15.75 -2.91
CA TRP A 223 -9.03 15.73 -3.36
C TRP A 223 -8.09 15.56 -2.17
N ARG A 224 -7.08 14.70 -2.34
CA ARG A 224 -5.97 14.54 -1.41
C ARG A 224 -4.74 15.17 -2.01
N ILE A 225 -4.14 16.06 -1.26
CA ILE A 225 -2.97 16.82 -1.66
C ILE A 225 -1.83 16.40 -0.75
N LEU A 226 -0.80 15.82 -1.32
CA LEU A 226 0.42 15.45 -0.63
C LEU A 226 1.46 16.53 -0.88
N ILE A 227 1.98 17.10 0.21
CA ILE A 227 2.93 18.23 0.21
C ILE A 227 4.18 17.80 0.98
N PRO A 228 5.40 17.93 0.43
CA PRO A 228 6.61 17.75 1.22
C PRO A 228 6.78 18.92 2.21
N ALA A 229 7.20 18.63 3.41
CA ALA A 229 7.50 19.63 4.42
C ALA A 229 8.94 19.47 4.92
N ASN A 230 9.72 20.55 4.81
CA ASN A 230 11.09 20.56 5.30
C ASN A 230 11.08 20.41 6.84
N PRO A 231 11.92 19.53 7.42
CA PRO A 231 12.05 19.37 8.87
C PRO A 231 12.44 20.66 9.59
N ASP A 232 13.09 21.61 8.91
CA ASP A 232 13.49 22.90 9.49
C ASP A 232 12.33 23.89 9.65
N VAL A 233 11.15 23.60 9.09
CA VAL A 233 9.97 24.49 9.09
C VAL A 233 9.23 24.48 10.44
N GLY A 234 9.47 23.52 11.30
CA GLY A 234 8.85 23.43 12.62
C GLY A 234 8.34 22.02 12.96
N ASP A 235 7.44 21.97 13.93
CA ASP A 235 6.85 20.71 14.40
C ASP A 235 5.58 20.30 13.60
N ASP A 236 5.05 19.15 13.94
CA ASP A 236 3.87 18.59 13.30
C ASP A 236 2.61 19.46 13.52
N VAL A 237 2.57 20.23 14.62
CA VAL A 237 1.45 21.12 14.95
C VAL A 237 1.42 22.29 13.97
N LEU A 238 2.58 22.92 13.72
CA LEU A 238 2.70 24.03 12.76
C LEU A 238 2.33 23.54 11.34
N MET A 239 2.89 22.40 10.89
CA MET A 239 2.64 21.84 9.55
C MET A 239 1.20 21.44 9.31
N THR A 240 0.40 21.25 10.36
CA THR A 240 -1.04 20.97 10.27
C THR A 240 -1.90 22.15 10.71
N SER A 241 -1.31 23.31 10.98
CA SER A 241 -2.07 24.53 11.30
C SER A 241 -2.92 24.97 10.11
N HIS A 242 -4.01 25.66 10.40
CA HIS A 242 -4.87 26.20 9.35
C HIS A 242 -4.11 27.19 8.45
N GLU A 243 -3.38 28.11 9.05
CA GLU A 243 -2.62 29.14 8.35
C GLU A 243 -1.56 28.55 7.40
N TRP A 244 -0.75 27.60 7.86
CA TRP A 244 0.27 26.95 7.04
C TRP A 244 -0.34 26.21 5.85
N LEU A 245 -1.44 25.49 6.08
CA LEU A 245 -2.11 24.74 5.00
C LEU A 245 -2.78 25.68 3.99
N GLN A 246 -3.43 26.75 4.43
CA GLN A 246 -4.03 27.73 3.51
C GLN A 246 -2.98 28.40 2.64
N ASP A 247 -1.85 28.83 3.23
CA ASP A 247 -0.73 29.39 2.48
C ASP A 247 -0.27 28.45 1.34
N ARG A 248 -0.06 27.17 1.63
CA ARG A 248 0.34 26.17 0.62
C ARG A 248 -0.73 25.89 -0.42
N LEU A 249 -1.98 25.80 -0.03
CA LEU A 249 -3.08 25.56 -0.95
C LEU A 249 -3.33 26.76 -1.88
N HIS A 250 -3.26 27.98 -1.35
CA HIS A 250 -3.34 29.20 -2.16
C HIS A 250 -2.14 29.36 -3.10
N HIS A 251 -0.94 28.98 -2.66
CA HIS A 251 0.23 28.96 -3.53
C HIS A 251 0.09 27.93 -4.66
N MET A 252 -0.48 26.75 -4.37
CA MET A 252 -0.75 25.70 -5.36
C MET A 252 -1.82 26.13 -6.38
N ALA A 253 -2.93 26.69 -5.91
CA ALA A 253 -4.09 27.05 -6.70
C ALA A 253 -4.77 28.29 -6.10
N PRO A 254 -4.47 29.51 -6.56
CA PRO A 254 -5.01 30.74 -6.01
C PRO A 254 -6.54 30.78 -6.01
N HIS A 255 -7.13 31.16 -4.87
CA HIS A 255 -8.57 31.25 -4.64
C HIS A 255 -8.91 32.44 -3.74
N GLU A 256 -10.11 33.02 -3.86
CA GLU A 256 -10.53 34.20 -3.07
C GLU A 256 -10.81 33.89 -1.60
N HIS A 257 -11.22 32.65 -1.31
CA HIS A 257 -11.58 32.18 0.04
C HIS A 257 -10.67 31.05 0.49
N ASP A 258 -10.65 30.80 1.79
CA ASP A 258 -9.96 29.67 2.38
C ASP A 258 -10.50 28.34 1.85
N TYR A 259 -9.61 27.38 1.67
CA TYR A 259 -9.98 26.02 1.31
C TYR A 259 -10.63 25.31 2.49
N GLU A 260 -11.75 24.65 2.26
CA GLU A 260 -12.32 23.74 3.24
C GLU A 260 -11.43 22.49 3.37
N ILE A 261 -10.82 22.32 4.55
CA ILE A 261 -9.91 21.20 4.84
C ILE A 261 -10.65 20.15 5.68
N MET A 262 -11.06 19.06 5.03
CA MET A 262 -11.80 17.96 5.66
C MET A 262 -10.92 17.04 6.51
N HIS A 263 -9.66 16.89 6.12
CA HIS A 263 -8.70 16.05 6.82
C HIS A 263 -7.29 16.60 6.63
N ARG A 264 -6.49 16.49 7.67
CA ARG A 264 -5.07 16.84 7.65
C ARG A 264 -4.28 15.85 8.48
N SER A 265 -3.10 15.50 8.01
CA SER A 265 -2.17 14.66 8.74
C SER A 265 -0.75 14.92 8.28
N VAL A 266 0.20 14.69 9.17
CA VAL A 266 1.62 14.69 8.86
C VAL A 266 2.21 13.35 9.26
N TYR A 267 3.12 12.84 8.47
CA TYR A 267 3.80 11.60 8.79
C TYR A 267 5.25 11.59 8.35
N ARG A 268 6.04 10.85 9.09
CA ARG A 268 7.43 10.56 8.73
C ARG A 268 7.46 9.46 7.67
N VAL A 269 8.30 9.67 6.68
CA VAL A 269 8.43 8.76 5.56
C VAL A 269 9.59 7.82 5.81
N HIS A 270 9.31 6.52 5.83
CA HIS A 270 10.29 5.48 6.02
C HIS A 270 10.46 4.67 4.75
N GLN A 271 11.68 4.15 4.57
CA GLN A 271 12.07 3.25 3.49
C GLN A 271 12.79 2.07 4.13
N ARG A 272 12.03 1.03 4.51
CA ARG A 272 12.56 -0.10 5.29
C ARG A 272 12.06 -1.43 4.77
N VAL A 273 12.88 -2.46 4.92
CA VAL A 273 12.54 -3.84 4.55
C VAL A 273 13.01 -4.78 5.66
N ALA A 274 12.18 -5.71 6.07
CA ALA A 274 12.57 -6.77 7.00
C ALA A 274 13.69 -7.63 6.38
N ARG A 275 14.70 -7.94 7.20
CA ARG A 275 15.85 -8.75 6.74
C ARG A 275 15.40 -10.13 6.28
N HIS A 276 14.35 -10.65 6.90
CA HIS A 276 13.67 -11.90 6.56
C HIS A 276 12.17 -11.69 6.58
N TYR A 277 11.44 -12.39 5.72
CA TYR A 277 9.97 -12.41 5.71
C TYR A 277 9.42 -13.66 6.41
N ARG A 278 10.31 -14.57 6.79
CA ARG A 278 9.98 -15.80 7.50
C ARG A 278 10.99 -16.08 8.63
N ARG A 279 10.47 -16.57 9.73
CA ARG A 279 11.25 -17.18 10.80
C ARG A 279 10.51 -18.41 11.31
N GLN A 280 10.99 -19.60 10.94
CA GLN A 280 10.32 -20.89 11.26
C GLN A 280 8.84 -20.90 10.82
N ARG A 281 7.89 -20.90 11.78
CA ARG A 281 6.43 -20.89 11.52
C ARG A 281 5.80 -19.51 11.53
N THR A 282 6.61 -18.45 11.59
CA THR A 282 6.13 -17.06 11.55
C THR A 282 6.52 -16.38 10.24
N PHE A 283 5.54 -15.70 9.61
CA PHE A 283 5.68 -14.94 8.38
C PHE A 283 5.32 -13.47 8.60
N LEU A 284 5.87 -12.59 7.79
CA LEU A 284 5.55 -11.16 7.77
C LEU A 284 4.98 -10.79 6.41
N ILE A 285 3.91 -9.95 6.40
CA ILE A 285 3.28 -9.40 5.20
C ILE A 285 3.00 -7.90 5.37
N GLY A 286 2.91 -7.18 4.26
CA GLY A 286 2.60 -5.76 4.23
C GLY A 286 3.58 -4.91 5.05
N ASP A 287 3.08 -3.90 5.75
CA ASP A 287 3.92 -2.94 6.49
C ASP A 287 4.76 -3.60 7.61
N ALA A 288 4.41 -4.78 8.08
CA ALA A 288 5.26 -5.56 9.00
C ALA A 288 6.53 -6.07 8.31
N ALA A 289 6.47 -6.35 7.01
CA ALA A 289 7.57 -6.83 6.19
C ALA A 289 8.33 -5.68 5.49
N HIS A 290 7.63 -4.67 4.99
CA HIS A 290 8.25 -3.56 4.24
C HIS A 290 7.40 -2.30 4.26
N ILE A 291 8.06 -1.17 4.36
CA ILE A 291 7.47 0.16 4.20
C ILE A 291 8.27 0.98 3.20
N ASN A 292 7.59 1.82 2.45
CA ASN A 292 8.19 2.69 1.45
C ASN A 292 7.49 4.05 1.45
N ASN A 293 8.11 5.05 0.82
CA ASN A 293 7.43 6.31 0.58
C ASN A 293 6.17 6.10 -0.28
N PRO A 294 5.13 6.94 -0.15
CA PRO A 294 3.83 6.72 -0.77
C PRO A 294 3.78 6.98 -2.28
N LEU A 295 4.88 7.49 -2.87
CA LEU A 295 4.92 7.93 -4.27
C LEU A 295 4.83 6.74 -5.24
N GLY A 296 3.69 6.59 -5.86
CA GLY A 296 3.35 5.47 -6.74
C GLY A 296 2.24 4.57 -6.19
N GLY A 297 1.85 4.72 -4.91
CA GLY A 297 0.75 3.94 -4.32
C GLY A 297 1.03 2.44 -4.18
N MET A 298 2.28 2.03 -3.96
CA MET A 298 2.69 0.62 -4.04
C MET A 298 2.60 -0.15 -2.73
N GLY A 299 2.63 0.52 -1.56
CA GLY A 299 2.75 -0.16 -0.25
C GLY A 299 1.58 -1.10 0.05
N MET A 300 0.35 -0.59 0.08
CA MET A 300 -0.85 -1.40 0.30
C MET A 300 -0.98 -2.52 -0.74
N ASN A 301 -0.77 -2.20 -2.01
CA ASN A 301 -0.83 -3.18 -3.10
C ASN A 301 0.22 -4.30 -2.90
N GLY A 302 1.45 -3.93 -2.54
CA GLY A 302 2.52 -4.88 -2.20
C GLY A 302 2.11 -5.82 -1.07
N GLY A 303 1.50 -5.29 -0.01
CA GLY A 303 1.00 -6.08 1.11
C GLY A 303 -0.12 -7.06 0.74
N ILE A 304 -1.04 -6.67 -0.16
CA ILE A 304 -2.07 -7.56 -0.70
C ILE A 304 -1.42 -8.67 -1.55
N HIS A 305 -0.44 -8.33 -2.39
CA HIS A 305 0.31 -9.31 -3.17
C HIS A 305 1.09 -10.29 -2.27
N ASP A 306 1.63 -9.83 -1.13
CA ASP A 306 2.26 -10.71 -0.14
C ASP A 306 1.24 -11.71 0.43
N ALA A 307 0.06 -11.22 0.81
CA ALA A 307 -1.02 -12.04 1.37
C ALA A 307 -1.44 -13.17 0.44
N ILE A 308 -1.70 -12.86 -0.82
CA ILE A 308 -2.08 -13.85 -1.84
C ILE A 308 -0.94 -14.85 -2.07
N SER A 309 0.29 -14.36 -2.27
CA SER A 309 1.47 -15.19 -2.50
C SER A 309 1.74 -16.15 -1.35
N LEU A 310 1.62 -15.68 -0.09
CA LEU A 310 1.82 -16.51 1.09
C LEU A 310 0.72 -17.58 1.23
N ALA A 311 -0.54 -17.18 1.08
CA ALA A 311 -1.67 -18.11 1.21
C ALA A 311 -1.59 -19.26 0.18
N GLU A 312 -1.19 -18.97 -1.06
CA GLU A 312 -0.96 -20.00 -2.09
C GLU A 312 0.15 -20.99 -1.69
N LYS A 313 1.24 -20.49 -1.12
CA LYS A 313 2.36 -21.34 -0.70
C LYS A 313 2.02 -22.19 0.53
N ILE A 314 1.27 -21.63 1.47
CA ILE A 314 0.75 -22.40 2.62
C ILE A 314 -0.18 -23.52 2.13
N ALA A 315 -1.08 -23.25 1.18
CA ALA A 315 -1.97 -24.25 0.62
C ALA A 315 -1.21 -25.38 -0.09
N ARG A 316 -0.20 -25.03 -0.89
CA ARG A 316 0.66 -26.03 -1.57
C ARG A 316 1.45 -26.88 -0.57
N PHE A 317 1.96 -26.27 0.49
CA PHE A 317 2.65 -27.00 1.56
C PHE A 317 1.69 -27.96 2.29
N ALA A 318 0.51 -27.49 2.67
CA ALA A 318 -0.48 -28.30 3.41
C ALA A 318 -1.03 -29.47 2.59
N ALA A 319 -1.17 -29.30 1.28
CA ALA A 319 -1.59 -30.36 0.36
C ALA A 319 -0.49 -31.39 0.03
N ASN A 320 0.71 -31.26 0.63
CA ASN A 320 1.91 -32.05 0.29
C ASN A 320 2.29 -31.99 -1.23
N GLN A 321 1.87 -30.92 -1.89
CA GLN A 321 2.18 -30.68 -3.31
C GLN A 321 3.56 -30.06 -3.53
N ALA A 322 4.23 -29.65 -2.44
CA ALA A 322 5.56 -29.08 -2.49
C ALA A 322 6.32 -29.37 -1.19
N ALA A 323 7.64 -29.44 -1.28
CA ALA A 323 8.53 -29.53 -0.11
C ALA A 323 8.43 -28.26 0.76
N ALA A 324 8.95 -28.30 1.99
CA ALA A 324 8.96 -27.16 2.91
C ALA A 324 9.65 -25.91 2.32
N ASP A 325 10.51 -26.05 1.30
CA ASP A 325 11.15 -24.96 0.55
C ASP A 325 10.14 -24.00 -0.12
N VAL A 326 8.91 -24.47 -0.42
CA VAL A 326 7.88 -23.57 -0.98
C VAL A 326 7.54 -22.41 -0.03
N LEU A 327 7.67 -22.61 1.27
CA LEU A 327 7.48 -21.58 2.27
C LEU A 327 8.62 -20.56 2.29
N ASP A 328 9.86 -20.99 1.99
CA ASP A 328 11.01 -20.09 1.82
C ASP A 328 10.99 -19.39 0.47
N GLN A 329 10.37 -19.99 -0.56
CA GLN A 329 10.10 -19.34 -1.83
C GLN A 329 9.27 -18.06 -1.66
N TYR A 330 8.34 -18.01 -0.70
CA TYR A 330 7.62 -16.78 -0.36
C TYR A 330 8.59 -15.63 -0.07
N GLU A 331 9.54 -15.83 0.85
CA GLU A 331 10.53 -14.80 1.19
C GLU A 331 11.40 -14.45 -0.02
N ARG A 332 11.94 -15.45 -0.72
CA ARG A 332 12.77 -15.20 -1.90
C ARG A 332 12.09 -14.34 -2.95
N GLN A 333 10.84 -14.66 -3.27
CA GLN A 333 10.05 -13.93 -4.26
C GLN A 333 9.69 -12.53 -3.76
N ARG A 334 8.98 -12.43 -2.64
CA ARG A 334 8.37 -11.18 -2.22
C ARG A 334 9.40 -10.16 -1.74
N ARG A 335 10.40 -10.62 -0.99
CA ARG A 335 11.47 -9.74 -0.53
C ARG A 335 12.35 -9.23 -1.68
N THR A 336 12.70 -10.11 -2.64
CA THR A 336 13.48 -9.70 -3.82
C THR A 336 12.75 -8.63 -4.63
N ILE A 337 11.45 -8.82 -4.88
CA ILE A 337 10.62 -7.83 -5.59
C ILE A 337 10.50 -6.54 -4.79
N CYS A 338 10.32 -6.61 -3.48
CA CYS A 338 10.28 -5.42 -2.65
C CYS A 338 11.57 -4.60 -2.80
N VAL A 339 12.73 -5.22 -2.69
CA VAL A 339 14.03 -4.53 -2.76
C VAL A 339 14.34 -4.02 -4.18
N ARG A 340 14.20 -4.87 -5.20
CA ARG A 340 14.63 -4.56 -6.58
C ARG A 340 13.61 -3.73 -7.35
N PHE A 341 12.38 -3.68 -6.91
CA PHE A 341 11.31 -3.04 -7.64
C PHE A 341 10.62 -1.94 -6.83
N ILE A 342 9.96 -2.27 -5.73
CA ILE A 342 9.15 -1.28 -4.97
C ILE A 342 10.04 -0.18 -4.39
N GLN A 343 11.14 -0.57 -3.73
CA GLN A 343 12.05 0.39 -3.10
C GLN A 343 12.71 1.30 -4.14
N GLU A 344 13.20 0.74 -5.25
CA GLU A 344 13.85 1.49 -6.31
C GLU A 344 12.87 2.44 -7.01
N HIS A 345 11.67 1.95 -7.34
CA HIS A 345 10.68 2.73 -8.08
C HIS A 345 10.14 3.91 -7.26
N THR A 346 9.84 3.69 -5.98
CA THR A 346 9.35 4.77 -5.10
C THR A 346 10.42 5.83 -4.85
N GLN A 347 11.70 5.44 -4.74
CA GLN A 347 12.81 6.39 -4.66
C GLN A 347 13.02 7.15 -5.98
N ALA A 348 12.88 6.48 -7.13
CA ALA A 348 12.99 7.13 -8.45
C ALA A 348 11.88 8.16 -8.66
N ASN A 349 10.65 7.87 -8.25
CA ASN A 349 9.55 8.82 -8.28
C ASN A 349 9.84 10.05 -7.40
N LYS A 350 10.40 9.84 -6.20
CA LYS A 350 10.77 10.94 -5.32
C LYS A 350 11.84 11.81 -5.96
N ARG A 351 12.95 11.22 -6.43
CA ARG A 351 14.02 11.99 -7.10
C ARG A 351 13.50 12.79 -8.29
N PHE A 352 12.57 12.24 -9.07
CA PHE A 352 11.96 12.97 -10.17
C PHE A 352 11.21 14.23 -9.70
N LEU A 353 10.44 14.12 -8.64
CA LEU A 353 9.60 15.22 -8.17
C LEU A 353 10.42 16.35 -7.56
N GLU A 354 11.52 16.03 -6.87
CA GLU A 354 12.36 16.96 -6.12
C GLU A 354 13.62 17.43 -6.87
N GLU A 355 13.77 17.09 -8.17
CA GLU A 355 14.94 17.47 -8.96
C GLU A 355 15.10 19.00 -9.02
N LYS A 356 16.25 19.49 -8.59
CA LYS A 356 16.56 20.94 -8.51
C LYS A 356 17.32 21.46 -9.71
N ASP A 357 18.10 20.59 -10.36
CA ASP A 357 18.82 20.96 -11.58
C ASP A 357 17.83 21.14 -12.72
N ALA A 358 17.76 22.35 -13.29
CA ALA A 358 16.79 22.70 -14.31
C ALA A 358 16.97 21.88 -15.60
N ASP A 359 18.22 21.60 -15.98
CA ASP A 359 18.51 20.82 -17.19
C ASP A 359 18.17 19.35 -16.98
N ALA A 360 18.46 18.79 -15.79
CA ALA A 360 18.07 17.43 -15.43
C ALA A 360 16.55 17.29 -15.41
N GLN A 361 15.85 18.24 -14.84
CA GLN A 361 14.38 18.27 -14.81
C GLN A 361 13.79 18.32 -16.22
N ALA A 362 14.30 19.22 -17.09
CA ALA A 362 13.86 19.32 -18.48
C ALA A 362 14.10 18.00 -19.24
N ARG A 363 15.27 17.39 -19.09
CA ARG A 363 15.58 16.07 -19.71
C ARG A 363 14.65 14.97 -19.22
N GLN A 364 14.37 14.91 -17.93
CA GLN A 364 13.47 13.92 -17.35
C GLN A 364 12.03 14.11 -17.83
N GLN A 365 11.58 15.36 -17.93
CA GLN A 365 10.25 15.67 -18.44
C GLN A 365 10.11 15.33 -19.92
N ASP A 366 11.09 15.71 -20.76
CA ASP A 366 11.12 15.34 -22.17
C ASP A 366 11.11 13.80 -22.37
N LEU A 367 11.90 13.08 -21.60
CA LEU A 367 11.89 11.60 -21.63
C LEU A 367 10.50 11.04 -21.31
N ARG A 368 9.79 11.57 -20.31
CA ARG A 368 8.44 11.13 -19.97
C ARG A 368 7.43 11.45 -21.04
N MET A 369 7.51 12.63 -21.65
CA MET A 369 6.64 13.03 -22.77
C MET A 369 6.86 12.11 -23.99
N ARG A 370 8.11 11.83 -24.36
CA ARG A 370 8.44 10.88 -25.44
C ARG A 370 7.98 9.46 -25.12
N THR A 371 8.14 9.02 -23.86
CA THR A 371 7.66 7.72 -23.43
C THR A 371 6.15 7.62 -23.54
N ALA A 372 5.42 8.65 -23.12
CA ALA A 372 3.96 8.70 -23.22
C ALA A 372 3.45 8.74 -24.68
N ALA A 373 4.21 9.38 -25.57
CA ALA A 373 3.87 9.51 -26.99
C ALA A 373 4.17 8.25 -27.82
N ASN A 374 5.01 7.32 -27.31
CA ASN A 374 5.37 6.09 -28.01
C ASN A 374 4.64 4.90 -27.39
N PRO A 375 3.78 4.18 -28.14
CA PRO A 375 2.97 3.10 -27.58
C PRO A 375 3.77 1.96 -26.92
N GLU A 376 4.90 1.55 -27.50
CA GLU A 376 5.73 0.47 -26.96
C GLU A 376 6.42 0.90 -25.67
N LEU A 377 6.99 2.11 -25.64
CA LEU A 377 7.61 2.66 -24.44
C LEU A 377 6.57 2.94 -23.33
N ALA A 378 5.40 3.45 -23.71
CA ALA A 378 4.29 3.67 -22.78
C ALA A 378 3.83 2.34 -22.16
N HIS A 379 3.64 1.29 -22.96
CA HIS A 379 3.27 -0.04 -22.49
C HIS A 379 4.32 -0.60 -21.50
N ALA A 380 5.60 -0.58 -21.85
CA ALA A 380 6.68 -1.03 -20.97
C ALA A 380 6.72 -0.23 -19.65
N HIS A 381 6.51 1.09 -19.72
CA HIS A 381 6.41 1.95 -18.54
C HIS A 381 5.19 1.60 -17.68
N LEU A 382 4.04 1.38 -18.29
CA LEU A 382 2.79 1.00 -17.62
C LEU A 382 2.91 -0.36 -16.92
N LEU A 383 3.52 -1.38 -17.54
CA LEU A 383 3.77 -2.67 -16.91
C LEU A 383 4.56 -2.51 -15.61
N LYS A 384 5.59 -1.65 -15.62
CA LYS A 384 6.40 -1.32 -14.44
C LYS A 384 5.58 -0.58 -13.38
N THR A 385 4.99 0.55 -13.76
CA THR A 385 4.33 1.48 -12.81
C THR A 385 3.02 0.95 -12.24
N SER A 386 2.45 -0.09 -12.88
CA SER A 386 1.24 -0.78 -12.41
C SER A 386 1.52 -2.09 -11.66
N MET A 387 2.79 -2.39 -11.34
CA MET A 387 3.23 -3.58 -10.61
C MET A 387 3.01 -4.93 -11.34
N ILE A 388 2.63 -4.93 -12.62
CA ILE A 388 2.45 -6.17 -13.40
C ILE A 388 3.80 -6.82 -13.64
N GLN A 389 4.80 -6.04 -14.09
CA GLN A 389 6.15 -6.58 -14.32
C GLN A 389 6.74 -7.21 -13.06
N SER A 390 6.54 -6.60 -11.90
CA SER A 390 7.05 -7.13 -10.64
C SER A 390 6.48 -8.49 -10.26
N LEU A 391 5.21 -8.76 -10.62
CA LEU A 391 4.62 -10.09 -10.41
C LEU A 391 5.17 -11.12 -11.39
N ARG A 392 5.39 -10.74 -12.65
CA ARG A 392 6.05 -11.59 -13.65
C ARG A 392 7.47 -11.96 -13.23
N ASP A 393 8.22 -10.97 -12.75
CA ASP A 393 9.57 -11.17 -12.24
C ASP A 393 9.58 -12.04 -10.96
N ALA A 394 8.60 -11.90 -10.08
CA ALA A 394 8.45 -12.77 -8.92
C ALA A 394 8.22 -14.23 -9.31
N ALA A 395 7.40 -14.48 -10.31
CA ALA A 395 7.01 -15.84 -10.72
C ALA A 395 8.20 -16.70 -11.20
N VAL A 396 9.26 -16.07 -11.73
CA VAL A 396 10.47 -16.78 -12.22
C VAL A 396 11.55 -16.93 -11.15
N ILE A 397 11.39 -16.39 -9.95
CA ILE A 397 12.29 -16.61 -8.81
C ILE A 397 11.97 -17.99 -8.19
N PRO A 398 12.95 -18.92 -8.14
CA PRO A 398 12.74 -20.27 -7.64
C PRO A 398 12.44 -20.34 -6.14
#